data_8ec058678104d34caa3b68430f0cb469
#
_entry.id   8ec058678104d34caa3b68430f0cb469
#
_cell.length_a   1.000
_cell.length_b   1.000
_cell.length_c   1.000
_cell.angle_alpha   90.00
_cell.angle_beta   90.00
_cell.angle_gamma   90.00
#
_symmetry.space_group_name_H-M   'P 1'
#
loop_
_entity.id
_entity.type
_entity.pdbx_description
1 polymer ?
#
loop_
_entity_poly.entity_id
_entity_poly.type
_entity_poly.pdbx_seq_one_letter_code
_entity_poly.pdbx_strand_id
1 'polypeptide(L)'
;MKNNILLLYLLIFLNFIFFNKVQSEDVFNFDVTEVEILEDGNIFKGIKGGTASTDDGIYITAENFKYDKILNILYADGNVIIDDTKEGVKIYTKEIEYLKS
;
A
#
# COMPACT_ATOMS: atom_id res chain seq x y z
N MET A 1 29.25 39.60 -1.91
CA MET A 1 29.71 38.38 -2.59
C MET A 1 29.59 37.14 -1.76
N LYS A 2 29.90 37.19 -0.45
CA LYS A 2 29.76 36.00 0.41
C LYS A 2 28.30 35.55 0.57
N ASN A 3 27.35 36.46 0.50
CA ASN A 3 25.94 36.17 0.68
C ASN A 3 25.34 35.37 -0.50
N ASN A 4 25.91 35.55 -1.71
CA ASN A 4 25.40 34.83 -2.89
C ASN A 4 25.75 33.34 -2.87
N ILE A 5 26.89 32.98 -2.29
CA ILE A 5 27.32 31.60 -2.19
C ILE A 5 26.45 30.86 -1.17
N LEU A 6 26.15 31.47 -0.04
CA LEU A 6 25.26 30.91 0.97
C LEU A 6 23.85 30.70 0.44
N LEU A 7 23.35 31.64 -0.34
CA LEU A 7 22.04 31.51 -0.96
C LEU A 7 22.00 30.36 -1.95
N LEU A 8 23.07 30.16 -2.72
CA LEU A 8 23.18 29.07 -3.67
C LEU A 8 23.16 27.70 -2.97
N TYR A 9 23.88 27.56 -1.87
CA TYR A 9 23.87 26.33 -1.07
C TYR A 9 22.51 26.05 -0.46
N LEU A 10 21.81 27.07 -0.03
CA LEU A 10 20.47 26.94 0.52
C LEU A 10 19.49 26.45 -0.54
N LEU A 11 19.57 26.95 -1.74
CA LEU A 11 18.74 26.52 -2.86
C LEU A 11 18.99 25.05 -3.24
N ILE A 12 20.24 24.64 -3.27
CA ILE A 12 20.60 23.25 -3.55
C ILE A 12 20.08 22.33 -2.45
N PHE A 13 20.18 22.74 -1.21
CA PHE A 13 19.69 21.99 -0.06
C PHE A 13 18.15 21.82 -0.11
N LEU A 14 17.43 22.85 -0.47
CA LEU A 14 15.99 22.81 -0.64
C LEU A 14 15.57 21.84 -1.74
N ASN A 15 16.30 21.80 -2.84
CA ASN A 15 16.04 20.84 -3.90
C ASN A 15 16.22 19.38 -3.43
N PHE A 16 17.19 19.12 -2.60
CA PHE A 16 17.38 17.80 -2.01
C PHE A 16 16.22 17.36 -1.13
N ILE A 17 15.66 18.27 -0.36
CA ILE A 17 14.51 17.99 0.48
C ILE A 17 13.29 17.62 -0.35
N PHE A 18 13.05 18.32 -1.46
CA PHE A 18 11.95 18.02 -2.37
C PHE A 18 12.10 16.66 -3.05
N PHE A 19 13.31 16.26 -3.37
CA PHE A 19 13.57 14.97 -4.00
C PHE A 19 13.20 13.80 -3.11
N ASN A 20 13.36 13.92 -1.81
CA ASN A 20 13.04 12.85 -0.87
C ASN A 20 11.55 12.61 -0.67
N LYS A 21 10.69 13.49 -1.16
CA LYS A 21 9.24 13.36 -1.03
C LYS A 21 8.56 12.63 -2.18
N VAL A 22 9.30 12.27 -3.21
CA VAL A 22 8.71 11.69 -4.44
C VAL A 22 8.45 10.20 -4.31
N GLN A 23 8.85 9.57 -3.23
CA GLN A 23 8.61 8.15 -3.03
C GLN A 23 7.31 7.91 -2.28
N SER A 24 6.22 8.06 -2.99
CA SER A 24 4.95 7.56 -2.50
C SER A 24 4.89 6.07 -2.79
N GLU A 25 4.88 5.28 -1.76
CA GLU A 25 4.67 3.86 -1.89
C GLU A 25 3.21 3.57 -2.12
N ASP A 26 2.94 2.78 -3.16
CA ASP A 26 1.63 2.21 -3.36
C ASP A 26 1.42 1.10 -2.35
N VAL A 27 0.88 1.44 -1.21
CA VAL A 27 0.61 0.46 -0.16
C VAL A 27 -0.87 0.21 -0.04
N PHE A 28 -1.19 -0.98 0.43
CA PHE A 28 -2.54 -1.28 0.84
C PHE A 28 -2.81 -0.69 2.22
N ASN A 29 -4.01 -0.19 2.40
CA ASN A 29 -4.53 0.19 3.71
C ASN A 29 -5.36 -0.97 4.22
N PHE A 30 -5.03 -1.49 5.40
CA PHE A 30 -5.71 -2.64 5.98
C PHE A 30 -6.56 -2.22 7.16
N ASP A 31 -7.80 -2.66 7.14
CA ASP A 31 -8.72 -2.56 8.26
C ASP A 31 -9.20 -3.98 8.55
N VAL A 32 -8.49 -4.66 9.44
CA VAL A 32 -8.69 -6.08 9.75
C VAL A 32 -8.83 -6.30 11.25
N THR A 33 -9.49 -7.40 11.60
CA THR A 33 -9.79 -7.70 13.01
C THR A 33 -8.56 -8.08 13.81
N GLU A 34 -7.68 -8.92 13.25
CA GLU A 34 -6.42 -9.33 13.87
C GLU A 34 -5.28 -9.27 12.87
N VAL A 35 -4.09 -8.93 13.36
CA VAL A 35 -2.89 -8.78 12.55
C VAL A 35 -1.78 -9.66 13.11
N GLU A 36 -1.09 -10.38 12.22
CA GLU A 36 0.17 -11.04 12.50
C GLU A 36 1.24 -10.49 11.59
N ILE A 37 2.40 -10.20 12.16
CA ILE A 37 3.57 -9.73 11.41
C ILE A 37 4.63 -10.83 11.47
N LEU A 38 5.05 -11.31 10.31
CA LEU A 38 5.99 -12.42 10.17
C LEU A 38 7.21 -11.99 9.36
N GLU A 39 8.26 -12.82 9.42
CA GLU A 39 9.48 -12.66 8.63
C GLU A 39 10.07 -11.25 8.71
N ASP A 40 10.32 -10.79 9.93
CA ASP A 40 10.93 -9.48 10.22
C ASP A 40 10.15 -8.30 9.61
N GLY A 41 8.83 -8.44 9.54
CA GLY A 41 7.97 -7.39 9.03
C GLY A 41 7.68 -7.48 7.54
N ASN A 42 8.19 -8.49 6.85
CA ASN A 42 7.98 -8.63 5.41
C ASN A 42 6.63 -9.24 5.05
N ILE A 43 6.06 -10.02 5.95
CA ILE A 43 4.76 -10.65 5.76
C ILE A 43 3.77 -10.07 6.77
N PHE A 44 2.69 -9.53 6.23
CA PHE A 44 1.54 -9.06 7.00
C PHE A 44 0.39 -10.04 6.80
N LYS A 45 -0.19 -10.53 7.88
CA LYS A 45 -1.40 -11.35 7.83
C LYS A 45 -2.53 -10.66 8.55
N GLY A 46 -3.68 -10.55 7.87
CA GLY A 46 -4.92 -10.11 8.48
C GLY A 46 -5.87 -11.28 8.57
N ILE A 47 -6.43 -11.54 9.74
CA ILE A 47 -7.33 -12.65 9.98
C ILE A 47 -8.62 -12.20 10.65
N LYS A 48 -9.64 -13.06 10.60
CA LYS A 48 -10.98 -12.82 11.15
C LYS A 48 -11.74 -11.69 10.45
N GLY A 49 -11.47 -11.52 9.17
CA GLY A 49 -12.23 -10.58 8.36
C GLY A 49 -11.68 -9.17 8.34
N GLY A 50 -11.98 -8.47 7.28
CA GLY A 50 -11.62 -7.09 7.10
C GLY A 50 -11.61 -6.65 5.65
N THR A 51 -10.99 -5.51 5.42
CA THR A 51 -10.89 -4.88 4.10
C THR A 51 -9.49 -4.37 3.86
N ALA A 52 -8.97 -4.64 2.67
CA ALA A 52 -7.75 -4.03 2.15
C ALA A 52 -8.16 -3.04 1.06
N SER A 53 -7.57 -1.87 1.06
CA SER A 53 -7.88 -0.86 0.06
C SER A 53 -6.64 -0.21 -0.51
N THR A 54 -6.79 0.34 -1.70
CA THR A 54 -5.75 1.10 -2.39
C THR A 54 -6.19 2.55 -2.53
N ASP A 55 -5.26 3.44 -2.79
CA ASP A 55 -5.56 4.86 -2.96
C ASP A 55 -6.35 5.14 -4.25
N ASP A 56 -6.32 4.24 -5.20
CA ASP A 56 -7.05 4.38 -6.46
C ASP A 56 -8.46 3.79 -6.44
N GLY A 57 -9.00 3.51 -5.26
CA GLY A 57 -10.42 3.20 -5.10
C GLY A 57 -10.77 1.72 -5.22
N ILE A 58 -9.82 0.82 -5.05
CA ILE A 58 -10.06 -0.62 -5.00
C ILE A 58 -10.24 -1.03 -3.54
N TYR A 59 -11.32 -1.75 -3.25
CA TYR A 59 -11.60 -2.29 -1.92
C TYR A 59 -11.75 -3.80 -2.01
N ILE A 60 -10.98 -4.51 -1.21
CA ILE A 60 -11.00 -5.97 -1.18
C ILE A 60 -11.43 -6.41 0.20
N THR A 61 -12.59 -7.05 0.30
CA THR A 61 -13.12 -7.60 1.53
C THR A 61 -12.91 -9.12 1.53
N ALA A 62 -12.42 -9.67 2.61
CA ALA A 62 -12.17 -11.11 2.74
C ALA A 62 -12.09 -11.53 4.19
N GLU A 63 -12.09 -12.82 4.43
CA GLU A 63 -11.89 -13.37 5.78
C GLU A 63 -10.42 -13.36 6.17
N ASN A 64 -9.52 -13.60 5.21
CA ASN A 64 -8.08 -13.66 5.45
C ASN A 64 -7.31 -12.89 4.40
N PHE A 65 -6.23 -12.25 4.84
CA PHE A 65 -5.29 -11.55 3.98
C PHE A 65 -3.86 -11.97 4.31
N LYS A 66 -3.02 -12.00 3.28
CA LYS A 66 -1.58 -12.13 3.42
C LYS A 66 -0.93 -11.18 2.43
N TYR A 67 -0.15 -10.25 2.93
CA TYR A 67 0.58 -9.32 2.08
C TYR A 67 2.08 -9.57 2.19
N ASP A 68 2.70 -9.88 1.06
CA ASP A 68 4.15 -10.03 0.93
C ASP A 68 4.71 -8.69 0.44
N LYS A 69 5.42 -8.00 1.32
CA LYS A 69 5.96 -6.67 0.99
C LYS A 69 7.10 -6.72 -0.01
N ILE A 70 7.86 -7.81 -0.02
CA ILE A 70 8.99 -7.95 -0.93
C ILE A 70 8.49 -8.17 -2.35
N LEU A 71 7.54 -9.08 -2.51
CA LEU A 71 6.97 -9.40 -3.82
C LEU A 71 5.87 -8.42 -4.23
N ASN A 72 5.36 -7.64 -3.30
CA ASN A 72 4.24 -6.72 -3.48
C ASN A 72 2.98 -7.43 -3.98
N ILE A 73 2.69 -8.58 -3.37
CA ILE A 73 1.54 -9.41 -3.70
C ILE A 73 0.62 -9.49 -2.50
N LEU A 74 -0.66 -9.21 -2.73
CA LEU A 74 -1.71 -9.44 -1.76
C LEU A 74 -2.47 -10.72 -2.10
N TYR A 75 -2.52 -11.63 -1.16
CA TYR A 75 -3.36 -12.81 -1.21
C TYR A 75 -4.56 -12.60 -0.31
N ALA A 76 -5.74 -12.96 -0.78
CA ALA A 76 -6.95 -12.90 0.03
C ALA A 76 -7.79 -14.14 -0.22
N ASP A 77 -8.41 -14.65 0.82
CA ASP A 77 -9.30 -15.78 0.73
C ASP A 77 -10.46 -15.68 1.71
N GLY A 78 -11.49 -16.48 1.46
CA GLY A 78 -12.70 -16.52 2.25
C GLY A 78 -13.69 -15.42 1.88
N ASN A 79 -14.68 -15.75 1.04
CA ASN A 79 -15.73 -14.83 0.62
C ASN A 79 -15.18 -13.49 0.13
N VAL A 80 -14.31 -13.54 -0.85
CA VAL A 80 -13.62 -12.36 -1.36
C VAL A 80 -14.56 -11.55 -2.24
N ILE A 81 -14.62 -10.24 -1.96
CA ILE A 81 -15.34 -9.26 -2.77
C ILE A 81 -14.34 -8.18 -3.16
N ILE A 82 -14.17 -7.98 -4.46
CA ILE A 82 -13.37 -6.88 -4.98
C ILE A 82 -14.32 -5.82 -5.50
N ASP A 83 -14.23 -4.62 -4.96
CA ASP A 83 -15.05 -3.49 -5.37
C ASP A 83 -14.15 -2.43 -5.98
N ASP A 84 -14.25 -2.28 -7.29
CA ASP A 84 -13.59 -1.20 -8.02
C ASP A 84 -14.57 -0.03 -8.12
N THR A 85 -14.40 0.94 -7.24
CA THR A 85 -15.34 2.06 -7.14
C THR A 85 -15.25 3.03 -8.31
N LYS A 86 -14.11 3.10 -8.98
CA LYS A 86 -13.95 3.97 -10.16
C LYS A 86 -14.65 3.39 -11.39
N GLU A 87 -14.52 2.10 -11.59
CA GLU A 87 -15.12 1.43 -12.73
C GLU A 87 -16.54 0.93 -12.45
N GLY A 88 -16.96 0.94 -11.19
CA GLY A 88 -18.27 0.46 -10.79
C GLY A 88 -18.44 -1.05 -10.95
N VAL A 89 -17.37 -1.81 -10.75
CA VAL A 89 -17.35 -3.26 -10.93
C VAL A 89 -17.15 -3.94 -9.60
N LYS A 90 -17.93 -4.99 -9.34
CA LYS A 90 -17.74 -5.89 -8.20
C LYS A 90 -17.47 -7.30 -8.66
N ILE A 91 -16.49 -7.94 -8.05
CA ILE A 91 -16.11 -9.32 -8.33
C ILE A 91 -16.22 -10.12 -7.05
N TYR A 92 -16.92 -11.25 -7.12
CA TYR A 92 -17.08 -12.19 -6.00
C TYR A 92 -16.31 -13.45 -6.31
N THR A 93 -15.43 -13.86 -5.41
CA THR A 93 -14.60 -15.04 -5.62
C THR A 93 -14.23 -15.68 -4.28
N LYS A 94 -13.62 -16.86 -4.33
CA LYS A 94 -13.15 -17.56 -3.13
C LYS A 94 -11.78 -17.08 -2.69
N GLU A 95 -10.93 -16.75 -3.64
CA GLU A 95 -9.57 -16.31 -3.37
C GLU A 95 -9.04 -15.45 -4.49
N ILE A 96 -8.10 -14.58 -4.18
CA ILE A 96 -7.41 -13.76 -5.16
C ILE A 96 -5.93 -13.66 -4.85
N GLU A 97 -5.19 -13.37 -5.88
CA GLU A 97 -3.80 -12.95 -5.83
C GLU A 97 -3.72 -11.64 -6.61
N TYR A 98 -3.34 -10.56 -5.93
CA TYR A 98 -3.31 -9.24 -6.51
C TYR A 98 -1.88 -8.71 -6.48
N LEU A 99 -1.31 -8.50 -7.67
CA LEU A 99 0.02 -7.95 -7.83
C LEU A 99 -0.08 -6.43 -8.00
N LYS A 100 0.48 -5.70 -7.05
CA LYS A 100 0.55 -4.25 -7.12
C LYS A 100 1.90 -3.86 -7.71
N SER A 101 1.91 -3.34 -8.90
CA SER A 101 3.15 -2.95 -9.59
C SER A 101 3.44 -1.45 -9.44
#